data_adde226d087dcbf1a2707617f90afd43
#
_entry.id   adde226d087dcbf1a2707617f90afd43
#
_cell.length_a   1.000
_cell.length_b   1.000
_cell.length_c   1.000
_cell.angle_alpha   90.00
_cell.angle_beta   90.00
_cell.angle_gamma   90.00
#
_symmetry.space_group_name_H-M   'P 1'
#
loop_
_entity.id
_entity.type
_entity.pdbx_description
1 polymer ?
#
loop_
_entity_poly.entity_id
_entity_poly.type
_entity_poly.pdbx_seq_one_letter_code
_entity_poly.pdbx_strand_id
1 'polypeptide(L)'
;MWNFNYLIPSIMIISVFVGYYVSLPRLPVRKNLVFIYVVSLECLVMISDLFSTWADINHQSFPSWALYVLNSSYFIFFLSRAFAFYIFTASVLKIDLFASKIQQFCINLPVDLGIIIVLLAPWTKWFYYIDESGYHSGPLYNLLYPIFAFYLTLSFITLIKQRNRLVRKREKYIILWYNVILTIGLIVRYAFPKYLLMDIFCLMAMIVIYLSFENPDGYLEERTYIFNRAALRDYIIEINGQKPINALIFCVHNYIDSTELYGIQQMNQGVYLIENYLKKEFPDYLIFDYRNARFVMFSKEDVDWHQIYDKIQERFLSPWVSKDTELYLDVGASIVNLSAKALPYEVLLRVFSDGFIQADKTVGNDINIYDDDFAAGILAESGIKRALDKAIENDAVEVFLQPIVDSATGKLAGAEALARIRGNDGKIIPPGLFIPIAEKNGKINQLGKQVFRKCCQFVKSSGFKNTGLTFINVNISPIQFMRLDLYETLTKMIEDANITPDLIHLEITEESMIDELLMEKQIETLTNKGFKFVLDDYGKGYSNMARLHRTPFINIKLDMSIVWDYCNNPDAILPNEVSAFTTTGFTITAEGIEDEDMARKMREIGCTYLQGYYYSRPLPIKEFIEKYSCQ
;
A
#
# COMPACT_ATOMS: atom_id res chain seq x y z
N MET A 1 -23.08 -43.45 36.28
CA MET A 1 -22.31 -42.47 37.06
C MET A 1 -21.39 -41.75 36.12
N TRP A 2 -21.44 -40.42 36.07
CA TRP A 2 -20.55 -39.58 35.26
C TRP A 2 -19.14 -39.62 35.84
N ASN A 3 -18.09 -39.56 35.01
CA ASN A 3 -16.71 -39.74 35.45
C ASN A 3 -15.90 -38.43 35.31
N PHE A 4 -15.45 -37.86 36.43
CA PHE A 4 -14.63 -36.64 36.51
C PHE A 4 -13.18 -36.82 36.07
N ASN A 5 -12.72 -38.07 35.80
CA ASN A 5 -11.31 -38.36 35.59
C ASN A 5 -10.65 -37.55 34.48
N TYR A 6 -11.43 -37.09 33.51
CA TYR A 6 -10.93 -36.30 32.38
C TYR A 6 -11.18 -34.78 32.53
N LEU A 7 -12.20 -34.38 33.30
CA LEU A 7 -12.58 -33.00 33.49
C LEU A 7 -11.57 -32.24 34.36
N ILE A 8 -11.11 -32.83 35.48
CA ILE A 8 -10.15 -32.21 36.39
C ILE A 8 -8.82 -31.88 35.71
N PRO A 9 -8.15 -32.79 34.97
CA PRO A 9 -6.96 -32.45 34.18
C PRO A 9 -7.20 -31.38 33.15
N SER A 10 -8.37 -31.35 32.48
CA SER A 10 -8.71 -30.32 31.51
C SER A 10 -8.83 -28.94 32.14
N ILE A 11 -9.45 -28.85 33.33
CA ILE A 11 -9.55 -27.59 34.08
C ILE A 11 -8.16 -27.09 34.52
N MET A 12 -7.27 -27.99 34.94
CA MET A 12 -5.90 -27.61 35.29
C MET A 12 -5.14 -27.05 34.09
N ILE A 13 -5.23 -27.71 32.93
CA ILE A 13 -4.55 -27.26 31.69
C ILE A 13 -5.10 -25.90 31.23
N ILE A 14 -6.44 -25.72 31.21
CA ILE A 14 -7.02 -24.44 30.79
C ILE A 14 -6.70 -23.31 31.76
N SER A 15 -6.59 -23.60 33.07
CA SER A 15 -6.22 -22.60 34.08
C SER A 15 -4.78 -22.06 33.85
N VAL A 16 -3.83 -22.96 33.60
CA VAL A 16 -2.45 -22.59 33.24
C VAL A 16 -2.42 -21.83 31.92
N PHE A 17 -3.17 -22.32 30.92
CA PHE A 17 -3.26 -21.66 29.63
C PHE A 17 -3.81 -20.23 29.74
N VAL A 18 -4.91 -20.05 30.49
CA VAL A 18 -5.52 -18.73 30.70
C VAL A 18 -4.57 -17.79 31.44
N GLY A 19 -3.90 -18.28 32.51
CA GLY A 19 -2.89 -17.49 33.23
C GLY A 19 -1.78 -16.98 32.31
N TYR A 20 -1.23 -17.84 31.48
CA TYR A 20 -0.23 -17.46 30.49
C TYR A 20 -0.82 -16.52 29.42
N TYR A 21 -1.98 -16.85 28.89
CA TYR A 21 -2.65 -16.05 27.88
C TYR A 21 -2.96 -14.62 28.36
N VAL A 22 -3.37 -14.42 29.62
CA VAL A 22 -3.68 -13.09 30.18
C VAL A 22 -2.42 -12.25 30.43
N SER A 23 -1.26 -12.86 30.67
CA SER A 23 -0.02 -12.15 31.00
C SER A 23 0.61 -11.37 29.85
N LEU A 24 0.22 -11.62 28.59
CA LEU A 24 0.83 -11.04 27.40
C LEU A 24 -0.08 -9.99 26.73
N PRO A 25 0.48 -8.92 26.15
CA PRO A 25 -0.28 -7.94 25.39
C PRO A 25 -0.89 -8.57 24.12
N ARG A 26 -2.05 -8.06 23.70
CA ARG A 26 -2.79 -8.58 22.55
C ARG A 26 -3.13 -7.50 21.57
N LEU A 27 -2.98 -7.87 20.30
CA LEU A 27 -3.38 -6.99 19.20
C LEU A 27 -4.92 -6.92 19.16
N PRO A 28 -5.55 -5.73 19.15
CA PRO A 28 -7.01 -5.58 19.14
C PRO A 28 -7.58 -5.78 17.72
N VAL A 29 -7.39 -6.99 17.17
CA VAL A 29 -7.97 -7.43 15.89
C VAL A 29 -9.12 -8.39 16.13
N ARG A 30 -10.08 -8.45 15.18
CA ARG A 30 -11.33 -9.22 15.34
C ARG A 30 -11.10 -10.70 15.70
N LYS A 31 -10.12 -11.34 15.06
CA LYS A 31 -9.82 -12.77 15.35
C LYS A 31 -9.41 -12.99 16.81
N ASN A 32 -8.60 -12.09 17.39
CA ASN A 32 -8.12 -12.18 18.76
C ASN A 32 -9.26 -11.96 19.76
N LEU A 33 -10.17 -11.02 19.48
CA LEU A 33 -11.38 -10.78 20.29
C LEU A 33 -12.31 -12.00 20.28
N VAL A 34 -12.49 -12.63 19.12
CA VAL A 34 -13.30 -13.86 19.00
C VAL A 34 -12.62 -15.02 19.71
N PHE A 35 -11.28 -15.11 19.67
CA PHE A 35 -10.55 -16.15 20.40
C PHE A 35 -10.71 -16.01 21.93
N ILE A 36 -10.67 -14.77 22.46
CA ILE A 36 -11.00 -14.50 23.87
C ILE A 36 -12.39 -15.03 24.22
N TYR A 37 -13.37 -14.80 23.33
CA TYR A 37 -14.73 -15.32 23.52
C TYR A 37 -14.75 -16.85 23.55
N VAL A 38 -14.02 -17.53 22.64
CA VAL A 38 -13.89 -19.00 22.64
C VAL A 38 -13.28 -19.51 23.94
N VAL A 39 -12.17 -18.90 24.40
CA VAL A 39 -11.48 -19.28 25.65
C VAL A 39 -12.39 -19.09 26.86
N SER A 40 -13.07 -17.93 26.95
CA SER A 40 -13.98 -17.62 28.06
C SER A 40 -15.16 -18.60 28.12
N LEU A 41 -15.71 -18.93 26.95
CA LEU A 41 -16.81 -19.89 26.86
C LEU A 41 -16.38 -21.28 27.23
N GLU A 42 -15.18 -21.71 26.84
CA GLU A 42 -14.62 -23.01 27.21
C GLU A 42 -14.43 -23.14 28.74
N CYS A 43 -13.94 -22.08 29.39
CA CYS A 43 -13.87 -22.01 30.85
C CYS A 43 -15.26 -22.17 31.50
N LEU A 44 -16.27 -21.47 30.97
CA LEU A 44 -17.64 -21.54 31.46
C LEU A 44 -18.25 -22.93 31.27
N VAL A 45 -17.98 -23.59 30.13
CA VAL A 45 -18.42 -24.97 29.90
C VAL A 45 -17.82 -25.89 30.95
N MET A 46 -16.49 -25.89 31.14
CA MET A 46 -15.81 -26.78 32.08
C MET A 46 -16.25 -26.55 33.54
N ILE A 47 -16.41 -25.28 33.93
CA ILE A 47 -16.87 -24.93 35.28
C ILE A 47 -18.33 -25.40 35.47
N SER A 48 -19.21 -25.12 34.50
CA SER A 48 -20.61 -25.53 34.59
C SER A 48 -20.78 -27.06 34.55
N ASP A 49 -19.95 -27.77 33.76
CA ASP A 49 -19.94 -29.24 33.74
C ASP A 49 -19.52 -29.84 35.11
N LEU A 50 -18.49 -29.25 35.72
CA LEU A 50 -18.06 -29.67 37.07
C LEU A 50 -19.18 -29.50 38.09
N PHE A 51 -19.83 -28.34 38.15
CA PHE A 51 -20.87 -28.07 39.13
C PHE A 51 -22.16 -28.85 38.85
N SER A 52 -22.59 -28.96 37.59
CA SER A 52 -23.79 -29.74 37.23
C SER A 52 -23.59 -31.23 37.56
N THR A 53 -22.45 -31.80 37.16
CA THR A 53 -22.15 -33.22 37.43
C THR A 53 -22.02 -33.50 38.94
N TRP A 54 -21.37 -32.58 39.71
CA TRP A 54 -21.27 -32.70 41.15
C TRP A 54 -22.65 -32.62 41.84
N ALA A 55 -23.50 -31.68 41.40
CA ALA A 55 -24.84 -31.52 41.91
C ALA A 55 -25.74 -32.73 41.57
N ASP A 56 -25.62 -33.27 40.35
CA ASP A 56 -26.37 -34.49 39.94
C ASP A 56 -25.98 -35.73 40.75
N ILE A 57 -24.71 -35.88 41.11
CA ILE A 57 -24.26 -36.96 42.00
C ILE A 57 -24.86 -36.81 43.41
N ASN A 58 -24.98 -35.57 43.89
CA ASN A 58 -25.51 -35.25 45.22
C ASN A 58 -26.95 -34.71 45.16
N HIS A 59 -27.76 -35.14 44.18
CA HIS A 59 -29.08 -34.57 43.86
C HIS A 59 -30.04 -34.47 45.06
N GLN A 60 -29.92 -35.39 46.02
CA GLN A 60 -30.73 -35.39 47.23
C GLN A 60 -30.46 -34.20 48.17
N SER A 61 -29.29 -33.56 48.04
CA SER A 61 -28.88 -32.42 48.87
C SER A 61 -29.24 -31.08 48.24
N PHE A 62 -29.74 -31.06 46.99
CA PHE A 62 -30.06 -29.86 46.26
C PHE A 62 -31.54 -29.73 45.93
N PRO A 63 -32.11 -28.53 46.00
CA PRO A 63 -33.47 -28.32 45.53
C PRO A 63 -33.54 -28.47 44.00
N SER A 64 -34.64 -28.98 43.48
CA SER A 64 -34.81 -29.28 42.04
C SER A 64 -34.55 -28.09 41.14
N TRP A 65 -34.95 -26.86 41.57
CA TRP A 65 -34.69 -25.65 40.78
C TRP A 65 -33.18 -25.40 40.57
N ALA A 66 -32.35 -25.65 41.61
CA ALA A 66 -30.90 -25.44 41.50
C ALA A 66 -30.25 -26.44 40.52
N LEU A 67 -30.70 -27.70 40.56
CA LEU A 67 -30.27 -28.73 39.61
C LEU A 67 -30.64 -28.33 38.16
N TYR A 68 -31.86 -27.81 37.94
CA TYR A 68 -32.26 -27.30 36.62
C TYR A 68 -31.41 -26.14 36.18
N VAL A 69 -31.09 -25.19 37.03
CA VAL A 69 -30.23 -24.03 36.70
C VAL A 69 -28.83 -24.49 36.32
N LEU A 70 -28.20 -25.38 37.09
CA LEU A 70 -26.85 -25.87 36.85
C LEU A 70 -26.76 -26.66 35.52
N ASN A 71 -27.69 -27.60 35.31
CA ASN A 71 -27.72 -28.38 34.08
C ASN A 71 -28.07 -27.54 32.85
N SER A 72 -29.03 -26.62 32.96
CA SER A 72 -29.35 -25.72 31.85
C SER A 72 -28.17 -24.84 31.50
N SER A 73 -27.44 -24.29 32.48
CA SER A 73 -26.22 -23.50 32.24
C SER A 73 -25.17 -24.28 31.44
N TYR A 74 -24.91 -25.52 31.84
CA TYR A 74 -23.99 -26.42 31.12
C TYR A 74 -24.42 -26.60 29.67
N PHE A 75 -25.68 -26.99 29.41
CA PHE A 75 -26.13 -27.22 28.04
C PHE A 75 -26.15 -25.97 27.18
N ILE A 76 -26.50 -24.82 27.75
CA ILE A 76 -26.45 -23.52 27.04
C ILE A 76 -25.01 -23.21 26.61
N PHE A 77 -24.05 -23.32 27.52
CA PHE A 77 -22.65 -23.05 27.19
C PHE A 77 -22.11 -24.09 26.20
N PHE A 78 -22.48 -25.35 26.35
CA PHE A 78 -22.07 -26.43 25.45
C PHE A 78 -22.58 -26.19 24.01
N LEU A 79 -23.84 -25.83 23.83
CA LEU A 79 -24.41 -25.51 22.51
C LEU A 79 -23.74 -24.27 21.89
N SER A 80 -23.50 -23.25 22.71
CA SER A 80 -22.84 -22.01 22.27
C SER A 80 -21.39 -22.21 21.83
N ARG A 81 -20.71 -23.26 22.37
CA ARG A 81 -19.32 -23.61 22.05
C ARG A 81 -19.12 -23.89 20.55
N ALA A 82 -19.98 -24.72 19.95
CA ALA A 82 -19.89 -25.05 18.52
C ALA A 82 -20.03 -23.79 17.63
N PHE A 83 -20.95 -22.93 18.00
CA PHE A 83 -21.15 -21.64 17.35
C PHE A 83 -19.92 -20.72 17.49
N ALA A 84 -19.30 -20.67 18.67
CA ALA A 84 -18.09 -19.86 18.90
C ALA A 84 -16.91 -20.30 18.01
N PHE A 85 -16.67 -21.60 17.85
CA PHE A 85 -15.64 -22.11 16.93
C PHE A 85 -15.94 -21.77 15.46
N TYR A 86 -17.22 -21.76 15.06
CA TYR A 86 -17.60 -21.30 13.73
C TYR A 86 -17.36 -19.80 13.53
N ILE A 87 -17.73 -18.95 14.53
CA ILE A 87 -17.44 -17.51 14.48
C ILE A 87 -15.93 -17.28 14.37
N PHE A 88 -15.11 -18.08 15.06
CA PHE A 88 -13.66 -17.99 14.95
C PHE A 88 -13.19 -18.32 13.52
N THR A 89 -13.70 -19.41 12.91
CA THR A 89 -13.41 -19.70 11.49
C THR A 89 -13.74 -18.51 10.58
N ALA A 90 -14.92 -17.93 10.75
CA ALA A 90 -15.37 -16.79 9.95
C ALA A 90 -14.51 -15.53 10.17
N SER A 91 -14.05 -15.31 11.41
CA SER A 91 -13.17 -14.17 11.74
C SER A 91 -11.81 -14.28 11.06
N VAL A 92 -11.19 -15.47 11.04
CA VAL A 92 -9.93 -15.73 10.34
C VAL A 92 -10.08 -15.55 8.83
N LEU A 93 -11.21 -16.00 8.27
CA LEU A 93 -11.54 -15.84 6.85
C LEU A 93 -12.02 -14.43 6.48
N LYS A 94 -12.06 -13.50 7.46
CA LYS A 94 -12.54 -12.12 7.29
C LYS A 94 -13.94 -12.03 6.65
N ILE A 95 -14.83 -12.92 7.08
CA ILE A 95 -16.22 -12.94 6.61
C ILE A 95 -17.06 -12.11 7.57
N ASP A 96 -17.82 -11.20 7.01
CA ASP A 96 -18.85 -10.51 7.76
C ASP A 96 -20.12 -11.38 7.82
N LEU A 97 -20.30 -12.05 8.97
CA LEU A 97 -21.48 -12.90 9.22
C LEU A 97 -22.76 -12.08 9.41
N PHE A 98 -22.63 -10.77 9.65
CA PHE A 98 -23.74 -9.88 9.94
C PHE A 98 -24.11 -8.96 8.76
N ALA A 99 -23.49 -9.16 7.60
CA ALA A 99 -23.78 -8.38 6.39
C ALA A 99 -25.25 -8.48 5.93
N SER A 100 -25.93 -9.58 6.24
CA SER A 100 -27.35 -9.80 5.92
C SER A 100 -28.11 -10.29 7.14
N LYS A 101 -29.26 -9.65 7.46
CA LYS A 101 -30.15 -10.07 8.57
C LYS A 101 -30.67 -11.51 8.39
N ILE A 102 -30.92 -11.92 7.14
CA ILE A 102 -31.38 -13.29 6.83
C ILE A 102 -30.27 -14.29 7.12
N GLN A 103 -29.03 -14.00 6.70
CA GLN A 103 -27.88 -14.85 6.97
C GLN A 103 -27.63 -14.99 8.47
N GLN A 104 -27.67 -13.88 9.20
CA GLN A 104 -27.54 -13.86 10.67
C GLN A 104 -28.60 -14.73 11.33
N PHE A 105 -29.86 -14.58 10.91
CA PHE A 105 -30.97 -15.39 11.44
C PHE A 105 -30.75 -16.89 11.18
N CYS A 106 -30.40 -17.28 9.95
CA CYS A 106 -30.18 -18.68 9.60
C CYS A 106 -28.99 -19.31 10.35
N ILE A 107 -27.93 -18.52 10.63
CA ILE A 107 -26.77 -19.01 11.36
C ILE A 107 -27.06 -19.16 12.85
N ASN A 108 -27.80 -18.23 13.46
CA ASN A 108 -28.12 -18.29 14.89
C ASN A 108 -29.23 -19.28 15.20
N LEU A 109 -30.16 -19.52 14.30
CA LEU A 109 -31.37 -20.32 14.52
C LEU A 109 -31.13 -21.69 15.20
N PRO A 110 -30.15 -22.52 14.80
CA PRO A 110 -29.94 -23.82 15.45
C PRO A 110 -29.53 -23.72 16.93
N VAL A 111 -28.65 -22.80 17.27
CA VAL A 111 -28.22 -22.61 18.67
C VAL A 111 -29.34 -21.97 19.49
N ASP A 112 -30.06 -20.97 18.94
CA ASP A 112 -31.15 -20.29 19.63
C ASP A 112 -32.30 -21.29 19.94
N LEU A 113 -32.69 -22.13 18.96
CA LEU A 113 -33.67 -23.19 19.16
C LEU A 113 -33.21 -24.18 20.22
N GLY A 114 -31.94 -24.61 20.17
CA GLY A 114 -31.36 -25.50 21.20
C GLY A 114 -31.44 -24.90 22.60
N ILE A 115 -31.06 -23.62 22.75
CA ILE A 115 -31.14 -22.87 24.02
C ILE A 115 -32.59 -22.78 24.52
N ILE A 116 -33.55 -22.47 23.65
CA ILE A 116 -34.97 -22.38 24.01
C ILE A 116 -35.47 -23.75 24.53
N ILE A 117 -35.13 -24.85 23.85
CA ILE A 117 -35.54 -26.20 24.25
C ILE A 117 -34.94 -26.56 25.62
N VAL A 118 -33.66 -26.19 25.88
CA VAL A 118 -33.00 -26.40 27.17
C VAL A 118 -33.68 -25.60 28.28
N LEU A 119 -33.99 -24.33 28.04
CA LEU A 119 -34.66 -23.43 29.01
C LEU A 119 -36.07 -23.92 29.33
N LEU A 120 -36.78 -24.54 28.38
CA LEU A 120 -38.12 -25.11 28.57
C LEU A 120 -38.08 -26.52 29.24
N ALA A 121 -36.92 -27.12 29.44
CA ALA A 121 -36.79 -28.48 30.02
C ALA A 121 -37.52 -28.68 31.33
N PRO A 122 -37.57 -27.74 32.32
CA PRO A 122 -38.30 -27.92 33.56
C PRO A 122 -39.79 -28.20 33.39
N TRP A 123 -40.38 -27.66 32.35
CA TRP A 123 -41.83 -27.78 32.08
C TRP A 123 -42.14 -28.87 31.06
N THR A 124 -41.33 -28.99 30.01
CA THR A 124 -41.61 -29.90 28.88
C THR A 124 -41.03 -31.30 29.03
N LYS A 125 -39.94 -31.42 29.82
CA LYS A 125 -39.14 -32.65 29.94
C LYS A 125 -38.57 -33.16 28.60
N TRP A 126 -38.53 -32.30 27.59
CA TRP A 126 -38.12 -32.68 26.23
C TRP A 126 -36.61 -32.90 26.11
N PHE A 127 -35.80 -32.05 26.73
CA PHE A 127 -34.35 -32.18 26.63
C PHE A 127 -33.75 -33.02 27.74
N TYR A 128 -34.13 -32.74 29.00
CA TYR A 128 -33.82 -33.53 30.18
C TYR A 128 -34.87 -33.26 31.26
N TYR A 129 -34.89 -34.10 32.27
CA TYR A 129 -35.72 -33.90 33.46
C TYR A 129 -35.04 -34.49 34.71
N ILE A 130 -35.46 -34.05 35.86
CA ILE A 130 -34.93 -34.43 37.17
C ILE A 130 -36.08 -34.93 37.99
N ASP A 131 -35.94 -36.12 38.54
CA ASP A 131 -36.89 -36.75 39.46
C ASP A 131 -36.19 -37.26 40.74
N GLU A 132 -36.89 -38.04 41.57
CA GLU A 132 -36.35 -38.57 42.81
C GLU A 132 -35.14 -39.48 42.60
N SER A 133 -34.99 -40.08 41.45
CA SER A 133 -33.85 -40.96 41.08
C SER A 133 -32.69 -40.16 40.46
N GLY A 134 -32.83 -38.87 40.25
CA GLY A 134 -31.80 -37.96 39.75
C GLY A 134 -32.05 -37.46 38.32
N TYR A 135 -30.97 -37.22 37.59
CA TYR A 135 -30.96 -36.72 36.21
C TYR A 135 -31.33 -37.79 35.19
N HIS A 136 -32.24 -37.45 34.26
CA HIS A 136 -32.62 -38.27 33.11
C HIS A 136 -32.58 -37.48 31.80
N SER A 137 -32.08 -38.10 30.73
CA SER A 137 -32.14 -37.52 29.39
C SER A 137 -33.56 -37.62 28.81
N GLY A 138 -34.04 -36.52 28.23
CA GLY A 138 -35.32 -36.47 27.51
C GLY A 138 -35.20 -36.93 26.06
N PRO A 139 -36.34 -37.04 25.33
CA PRO A 139 -36.38 -37.52 23.94
C PRO A 139 -35.59 -36.66 22.95
N LEU A 140 -35.44 -35.37 23.21
CA LEU A 140 -34.68 -34.43 22.35
C LEU A 140 -33.22 -34.23 22.80
N TYR A 141 -32.76 -34.99 23.81
CA TYR A 141 -31.37 -34.88 24.28
C TYR A 141 -30.34 -35.02 23.16
N ASN A 142 -30.60 -35.93 22.20
CA ASN A 142 -29.71 -36.18 21.08
C ASN A 142 -29.64 -35.02 20.08
N LEU A 143 -30.48 -33.98 20.19
CA LEU A 143 -30.42 -32.77 19.32
C LEU A 143 -29.10 -31.99 19.49
N LEU A 144 -28.43 -32.19 20.60
CA LEU A 144 -27.08 -31.65 20.86
C LEU A 144 -26.07 -32.01 19.77
N TYR A 145 -26.11 -33.25 19.26
CA TYR A 145 -25.15 -33.71 18.23
C TYR A 145 -25.38 -33.09 16.87
N PRO A 146 -26.58 -33.04 16.28
CA PRO A 146 -26.81 -32.40 14.99
C PRO A 146 -26.59 -30.88 15.03
N ILE A 147 -26.86 -30.18 16.15
CA ILE A 147 -26.55 -28.74 16.27
C ILE A 147 -25.04 -28.53 16.19
N PHE A 148 -24.26 -29.33 16.93
CA PHE A 148 -22.80 -29.23 16.89
C PHE A 148 -22.27 -29.56 15.48
N ALA A 149 -22.75 -30.66 14.88
CA ALA A 149 -22.38 -31.07 13.53
C ALA A 149 -22.72 -30.03 12.45
N PHE A 150 -23.82 -29.32 12.62
CA PHE A 150 -24.21 -28.23 11.73
C PHE A 150 -23.11 -27.14 11.66
N TYR A 151 -22.61 -26.64 12.80
CA TYR A 151 -21.57 -25.61 12.82
C TYR A 151 -20.22 -26.12 12.31
N LEU A 152 -19.87 -27.38 12.57
CA LEU A 152 -18.68 -28.00 11.98
C LEU A 152 -18.80 -28.10 10.45
N THR A 153 -19.94 -28.56 9.95
CA THR A 153 -20.20 -28.65 8.50
C THR A 153 -20.15 -27.27 7.87
N LEU A 154 -20.77 -26.29 8.51
CA LEU A 154 -20.76 -24.90 8.05
C LEU A 154 -19.33 -24.33 8.01
N SER A 155 -18.49 -24.66 9.01
CA SER A 155 -17.07 -24.29 9.06
C SER A 155 -16.29 -24.89 7.87
N PHE A 156 -16.49 -26.18 7.55
CA PHE A 156 -15.86 -26.83 6.39
C PHE A 156 -16.31 -26.22 5.07
N ILE A 157 -17.63 -26.01 4.89
CA ILE A 157 -18.18 -25.38 3.67
C ILE A 157 -17.59 -23.99 3.49
N THR A 158 -17.54 -23.21 4.55
CA THR A 158 -17.00 -21.84 4.54
C THR A 158 -15.53 -21.84 4.17
N LEU A 159 -14.72 -22.74 4.74
CA LEU A 159 -13.31 -22.91 4.38
C LEU A 159 -13.11 -23.24 2.91
N ILE A 160 -13.92 -24.15 2.35
CA ILE A 160 -13.80 -24.56 0.94
C ILE A 160 -14.17 -23.39 0.00
N LYS A 161 -15.30 -22.71 0.28
CA LYS A 161 -15.78 -21.59 -0.55
C LYS A 161 -14.85 -20.39 -0.51
N GLN A 162 -14.25 -20.07 0.62
CA GLN A 162 -13.48 -18.85 0.85
C GLN A 162 -11.97 -19.07 0.94
N ARG A 163 -11.48 -20.25 0.50
CA ARG A 163 -10.06 -20.62 0.56
C ARG A 163 -9.08 -19.61 -0.06
N ASN A 164 -9.56 -18.84 -1.03
CA ASN A 164 -8.75 -17.84 -1.76
C ASN A 164 -8.56 -16.54 -0.97
N ARG A 165 -9.32 -16.31 0.11
CA ARG A 165 -9.18 -15.13 0.99
C ARG A 165 -8.02 -15.27 1.98
N LEU A 166 -7.53 -16.48 2.20
CA LEU A 166 -6.43 -16.74 3.12
C LEU A 166 -5.11 -16.27 2.50
N VAL A 167 -4.44 -15.37 3.18
CA VAL A 167 -3.14 -14.82 2.77
C VAL A 167 -2.04 -15.87 2.88
N ARG A 168 -2.10 -16.72 3.93
CA ARG A 168 -1.10 -17.77 4.20
C ARG A 168 -1.70 -19.14 3.96
N LYS A 169 -1.10 -19.95 3.09
CA LYS A 169 -1.53 -21.34 2.84
C LYS A 169 -1.60 -22.19 4.12
N ARG A 170 -0.74 -21.92 5.10
CA ARG A 170 -0.71 -22.60 6.41
C ARG A 170 -2.02 -22.44 7.19
N GLU A 171 -2.66 -21.28 7.15
CA GLU A 171 -3.90 -20.98 7.87
C GLU A 171 -5.04 -21.93 7.47
N LYS A 172 -5.10 -22.31 6.19
CA LYS A 172 -6.08 -23.30 5.70
C LYS A 172 -5.95 -24.65 6.38
N TYR A 173 -4.72 -25.15 6.52
CA TYR A 173 -4.48 -26.46 7.15
C TYR A 173 -4.81 -26.42 8.64
N ILE A 174 -4.58 -25.32 9.30
CA ILE A 174 -4.87 -25.14 10.72
C ILE A 174 -6.38 -25.16 10.97
N ILE A 175 -7.15 -24.41 10.17
CA ILE A 175 -8.62 -24.43 10.23
C ILE A 175 -9.13 -25.85 9.97
N LEU A 176 -8.56 -26.56 9.01
CA LEU A 176 -8.91 -27.94 8.73
C LEU A 176 -8.65 -28.84 9.94
N TRP A 177 -7.44 -28.75 10.53
CA TRP A 177 -7.03 -29.63 11.62
C TRP A 177 -7.87 -29.44 12.88
N TYR A 178 -8.14 -28.22 13.34
CA TYR A 178 -8.95 -28.05 14.53
C TYR A 178 -10.41 -28.48 14.31
N ASN A 179 -10.96 -28.29 13.10
CA ASN A 179 -12.29 -28.84 12.78
C ASN A 179 -12.31 -30.36 12.74
N VAL A 180 -11.25 -31.00 12.25
CA VAL A 180 -11.10 -32.48 12.32
C VAL A 180 -11.04 -32.96 13.77
N ILE A 181 -10.26 -32.30 14.64
CA ILE A 181 -10.18 -32.61 16.07
C ILE A 181 -11.57 -32.52 16.71
N LEU A 182 -12.31 -31.43 16.48
CA LEU A 182 -13.66 -31.24 16.98
C LEU A 182 -14.63 -32.32 16.46
N THR A 183 -14.49 -32.73 15.18
CA THR A 183 -15.32 -33.78 14.58
C THR A 183 -15.05 -35.13 15.23
N ILE A 184 -13.78 -35.47 15.45
CA ILE A 184 -13.40 -36.68 16.18
C ILE A 184 -13.97 -36.64 17.60
N GLY A 185 -13.85 -35.49 18.28
CA GLY A 185 -14.42 -35.30 19.63
C GLY A 185 -15.93 -35.53 19.67
N LEU A 186 -16.67 -35.04 18.67
CA LEU A 186 -18.12 -35.23 18.55
C LEU A 186 -18.47 -36.71 18.36
N ILE A 187 -17.75 -37.44 17.51
CA ILE A 187 -17.93 -38.89 17.28
C ILE A 187 -17.64 -39.66 18.54
N VAL A 188 -16.54 -39.38 19.23
CA VAL A 188 -16.16 -40.03 20.48
C VAL A 188 -17.20 -39.77 21.57
N ARG A 189 -17.70 -38.55 21.71
CA ARG A 189 -18.77 -38.19 22.64
C ARG A 189 -20.06 -38.98 22.35
N TYR A 190 -20.42 -39.14 21.08
CA TYR A 190 -21.59 -39.91 20.67
C TYR A 190 -21.43 -41.40 20.99
N ALA A 191 -20.25 -41.98 20.71
CA ALA A 191 -19.95 -43.39 20.95
C ALA A 191 -19.81 -43.75 22.45
N PHE A 192 -19.27 -42.80 23.23
CA PHE A 192 -18.97 -43.02 24.66
C PHE A 192 -19.57 -41.89 25.54
N PRO A 193 -20.89 -41.76 25.62
CA PRO A 193 -21.55 -40.61 26.28
C PRO A 193 -21.27 -40.51 27.78
N LYS A 194 -20.86 -41.60 28.42
CA LYS A 194 -20.54 -41.66 29.86
C LYS A 194 -19.22 -40.97 30.24
N TYR A 195 -18.34 -40.74 29.24
CA TYR A 195 -17.07 -40.04 29.44
C TYR A 195 -17.17 -38.63 28.89
N LEU A 196 -16.82 -37.63 29.70
CA LEU A 196 -16.87 -36.22 29.34
C LEU A 196 -15.65 -35.83 28.50
N LEU A 197 -15.43 -36.52 27.37
CA LEU A 197 -14.21 -36.39 26.56
C LEU A 197 -14.23 -35.22 25.62
N MET A 198 -15.39 -34.60 25.34
CA MET A 198 -15.50 -33.49 24.38
C MET A 198 -14.64 -32.31 24.79
N ASP A 199 -14.51 -32.02 26.08
CA ASP A 199 -13.75 -30.89 26.61
C ASP A 199 -12.25 -31.00 26.29
N ILE A 200 -11.71 -32.22 26.30
CA ILE A 200 -10.32 -32.47 25.89
C ILE A 200 -10.12 -32.13 24.41
N PHE A 201 -11.04 -32.52 23.53
CA PHE A 201 -10.94 -32.23 22.10
C PHE A 201 -11.10 -30.73 21.80
N CYS A 202 -11.99 -30.05 22.52
CA CYS A 202 -12.13 -28.60 22.41
C CYS A 202 -10.88 -27.86 22.92
N LEU A 203 -10.30 -28.32 24.04
CA LEU A 203 -9.04 -27.80 24.56
C LEU A 203 -7.89 -28.02 23.57
N MET A 204 -7.78 -29.19 22.96
CA MET A 204 -6.79 -29.47 21.91
C MET A 204 -7.00 -28.56 20.70
N ALA A 205 -8.23 -28.36 20.24
CA ALA A 205 -8.55 -27.45 19.14
C ALA A 205 -8.16 -26.01 19.48
N MET A 206 -8.47 -25.57 20.71
CA MET A 206 -8.10 -24.24 21.20
C MET A 206 -6.58 -24.03 21.26
N ILE A 207 -5.82 -25.05 21.74
CA ILE A 207 -4.34 -25.00 21.76
C ILE A 207 -3.78 -24.91 20.32
N VAL A 208 -4.32 -25.69 19.38
CA VAL A 208 -3.92 -25.60 17.95
C VAL A 208 -4.18 -24.21 17.38
N ILE A 209 -5.33 -23.61 17.68
CA ILE A 209 -5.66 -22.24 17.29
C ILE A 209 -4.65 -21.26 17.91
N TYR A 210 -4.39 -21.36 19.21
CA TYR A 210 -3.47 -20.48 19.92
C TYR A 210 -2.06 -20.52 19.32
N LEU A 211 -1.47 -21.69 19.20
CA LEU A 211 -0.10 -21.86 18.68
C LEU A 211 0.04 -21.37 17.22
N SER A 212 -1.06 -21.24 16.51
CA SER A 212 -1.03 -20.96 15.09
C SER A 212 -1.44 -19.53 14.72
N PHE A 213 -2.38 -18.95 15.44
CA PHE A 213 -2.95 -17.64 15.14
C PHE A 213 -2.68 -16.59 16.22
N GLU A 214 -2.50 -17.03 17.46
CA GLU A 214 -2.40 -16.17 18.64
C GLU A 214 -1.03 -16.22 19.31
N ASN A 215 -0.07 -16.97 18.72
CA ASN A 215 1.28 -17.08 19.27
C ASN A 215 1.93 -15.68 19.35
N PRO A 216 2.28 -15.20 20.56
CA PRO A 216 2.89 -13.91 20.77
C PRO A 216 4.22 -13.73 20.01
N ASP A 217 5.01 -14.79 19.83
CA ASP A 217 6.29 -14.77 19.11
C ASP A 217 6.15 -14.26 17.65
N GLY A 218 4.94 -14.37 17.07
CA GLY A 218 4.65 -13.86 15.74
C GLY A 218 4.35 -12.35 15.68
N TYR A 219 4.02 -11.73 16.82
CA TYR A 219 3.49 -10.37 16.90
C TYR A 219 4.22 -9.45 17.88
N LEU A 220 5.05 -10.00 18.77
CA LEU A 220 5.76 -9.25 19.81
C LEU A 220 7.27 -9.31 19.59
N GLU A 221 7.96 -8.27 20.01
CA GLU A 221 9.41 -8.29 20.17
C GLU A 221 9.78 -9.07 21.45
N GLU A 222 10.75 -9.98 21.34
CA GLU A 222 11.07 -10.97 22.38
C GLU A 222 11.43 -10.37 23.74
N ARG A 223 12.08 -9.17 23.75
CA ARG A 223 12.63 -8.58 24.97
C ARG A 223 11.67 -7.62 25.67
N THR A 224 10.94 -6.85 24.91
CA THR A 224 10.11 -5.74 25.41
C THR A 224 8.62 -6.02 25.37
N TYR A 225 8.21 -7.01 24.56
CA TYR A 225 6.81 -7.34 24.30
C TYR A 225 6.00 -6.17 23.73
N ILE A 226 6.64 -5.25 23.01
CA ILE A 226 5.92 -4.33 22.12
C ILE A 226 5.56 -5.06 20.81
N PHE A 227 4.61 -4.51 20.06
CA PHE A 227 4.19 -5.13 18.81
C PHE A 227 5.26 -4.96 17.73
N ASN A 228 5.48 -5.99 16.92
CA ASN A 228 6.43 -5.96 15.82
C ASN A 228 5.78 -5.51 14.50
N ARG A 229 6.59 -5.43 13.44
CA ARG A 229 6.14 -5.06 12.08
C ARG A 229 5.01 -5.95 11.53
N ALA A 230 4.97 -7.23 11.88
CA ALA A 230 3.91 -8.13 11.42
C ALA A 230 2.57 -7.78 12.07
N ALA A 231 2.59 -7.43 13.36
CA ALA A 231 1.43 -6.93 14.08
C ALA A 231 0.92 -5.61 13.49
N LEU A 232 1.82 -4.66 13.18
CA LEU A 232 1.45 -3.39 12.55
C LEU A 232 0.71 -3.61 11.24
N ARG A 233 1.25 -4.48 10.37
CA ARG A 233 0.61 -4.80 9.09
C ARG A 233 -0.79 -5.35 9.29
N ASP A 234 -0.95 -6.34 10.16
CA ASP A 234 -2.23 -7.00 10.39
C ASP A 234 -3.24 -6.02 11.03
N TYR A 235 -2.77 -5.12 11.90
CA TYR A 235 -3.59 -4.08 12.52
C TYR A 235 -4.08 -3.03 11.50
N ILE A 236 -3.18 -2.50 10.68
CA ILE A 236 -3.55 -1.52 9.64
C ILE A 236 -4.57 -2.12 8.65
N ILE A 237 -4.37 -3.37 8.23
CA ILE A 237 -5.32 -4.06 7.33
C ILE A 237 -6.69 -4.25 8.01
N GLU A 238 -6.72 -4.45 9.32
CA GLU A 238 -7.97 -4.66 10.06
C GLU A 238 -8.77 -3.36 10.20
N ILE A 239 -8.11 -2.25 10.53
CA ILE A 239 -8.78 -0.97 10.76
C ILE A 239 -9.13 -0.23 9.46
N ASN A 240 -8.47 -0.57 8.35
CA ASN A 240 -8.64 0.06 7.05
C ASN A 240 -10.09 -0.01 6.55
N GLY A 241 -10.71 1.13 6.34
CA GLY A 241 -12.11 1.24 5.93
C GLY A 241 -13.13 1.04 7.05
N GLN A 242 -12.68 0.75 8.28
CA GLN A 242 -13.57 0.59 9.44
C GLN A 242 -13.46 1.75 10.42
N LYS A 243 -12.25 2.29 10.58
CA LYS A 243 -11.93 3.39 11.48
C LYS A 243 -10.94 4.33 10.82
N PRO A 244 -10.88 5.61 11.25
CA PRO A 244 -9.79 6.50 10.87
C PRO A 244 -8.44 5.91 11.29
N ILE A 245 -7.40 6.15 10.49
CA ILE A 245 -6.03 5.81 10.82
C ILE A 245 -5.36 7.10 11.31
N ASN A 246 -5.25 7.26 12.62
CA ASN A 246 -4.56 8.35 13.26
C ASN A 246 -3.37 7.80 14.04
N ALA A 247 -2.14 8.09 13.57
CA ALA A 247 -0.93 7.49 14.10
C ALA A 247 0.25 8.47 14.07
N LEU A 248 1.12 8.37 15.08
CA LEU A 248 2.43 8.99 15.09
C LEU A 248 3.46 7.98 14.57
N ILE A 249 4.21 8.39 13.55
CA ILE A 249 5.41 7.69 13.07
C ILE A 249 6.61 8.46 13.58
N PHE A 250 7.58 7.79 14.16
CA PHE A 250 8.85 8.43 14.50
C PHE A 250 10.02 7.44 14.35
N CYS A 251 11.22 7.97 14.18
CA CYS A 251 12.43 7.18 14.01
C CYS A 251 13.64 7.88 14.60
N VAL A 252 14.61 7.09 15.00
CA VAL A 252 15.95 7.58 15.33
C VAL A 252 16.65 7.99 14.03
N HIS A 253 17.15 9.23 13.98
CA HIS A 253 17.85 9.78 12.83
C HIS A 253 19.13 9.01 12.55
N ASN A 254 19.47 8.90 11.26
CA ASN A 254 20.74 8.33 10.80
C ASN A 254 21.10 7.02 11.53
N TYR A 255 20.11 6.12 11.72
CA TYR A 255 20.29 4.87 12.47
C TYR A 255 21.47 4.04 11.96
N ILE A 256 21.73 4.02 10.64
CA ILE A 256 22.84 3.27 10.03
C ILE A 256 24.16 3.88 10.47
N ASP A 257 24.34 5.19 10.34
CA ASP A 257 25.57 5.90 10.71
C ASP A 257 25.81 5.81 12.23
N SER A 258 24.74 5.92 13.04
CA SER A 258 24.81 5.70 14.49
C SER A 258 25.24 4.27 14.82
N THR A 259 24.80 3.28 14.03
CA THR A 259 25.21 1.88 14.20
C THR A 259 26.67 1.67 13.83
N GLU A 260 27.20 2.37 12.83
CA GLU A 260 28.64 2.37 12.51
C GLU A 260 29.47 3.03 13.60
N LEU A 261 28.96 4.14 14.19
CA LEU A 261 29.65 4.88 15.25
C LEU A 261 29.68 4.13 16.58
N TYR A 262 28.53 3.66 17.07
CA TYR A 262 28.41 3.06 18.41
C TYR A 262 28.52 1.52 18.40
N GLY A 263 28.40 0.89 17.24
CA GLY A 263 28.35 -0.56 17.10
C GLY A 263 26.97 -1.16 17.30
N ILE A 264 26.68 -2.27 16.61
CA ILE A 264 25.36 -2.91 16.55
C ILE A 264 24.83 -3.36 17.91
N GLN A 265 25.71 -3.79 18.82
CA GLN A 265 25.29 -4.24 20.15
C GLN A 265 24.79 -3.08 21.01
N GLN A 266 25.49 -1.93 20.98
CA GLN A 266 25.09 -0.74 21.73
C GLN A 266 23.80 -0.14 21.16
N MET A 267 23.68 -0.09 19.84
CA MET A 267 22.44 0.38 19.20
C MET A 267 21.23 -0.53 19.50
N ASN A 268 21.41 -1.85 19.51
CA ASN A 268 20.36 -2.78 19.93
C ASN A 268 19.94 -2.58 21.39
N GLN A 269 20.90 -2.26 22.26
CA GLN A 269 20.60 -1.92 23.65
C GLN A 269 19.92 -0.56 23.76
N GLY A 270 20.30 0.42 22.94
CA GLY A 270 19.61 1.72 22.83
C GLY A 270 18.15 1.55 22.41
N VAL A 271 17.89 0.77 21.36
CA VAL A 271 16.52 0.44 20.91
C VAL A 271 15.72 -0.21 22.04
N TYR A 272 16.29 -1.18 22.74
CA TYR A 272 15.64 -1.81 23.90
C TYR A 272 15.28 -0.80 25.01
N LEU A 273 16.15 0.17 25.30
CA LEU A 273 15.86 1.22 26.28
C LEU A 273 14.75 2.15 25.81
N ILE A 274 14.75 2.52 24.53
CA ILE A 274 13.68 3.32 23.91
C ILE A 274 12.34 2.59 24.01
N GLU A 275 12.28 1.32 23.63
CA GLU A 275 11.08 0.49 23.69
C GLU A 275 10.51 0.39 25.11
N ASN A 276 11.37 0.20 26.12
CA ASN A 276 10.94 0.17 27.53
C ASN A 276 10.43 1.53 28.02
N TYR A 277 11.08 2.62 27.60
CA TYR A 277 10.60 3.96 27.90
C TYR A 277 9.20 4.18 27.30
N LEU A 278 9.02 3.89 26.02
CA LEU A 278 7.74 4.03 25.34
C LEU A 278 6.63 3.23 26.02
N LYS A 279 6.90 1.97 26.36
CA LYS A 279 5.95 1.09 27.05
C LYS A 279 5.56 1.61 28.42
N LYS A 280 6.50 2.22 29.16
CA LYS A 280 6.28 2.74 30.49
C LYS A 280 5.55 4.07 30.48
N GLU A 281 5.94 4.97 29.57
CA GLU A 281 5.40 6.34 29.50
C GLU A 281 4.04 6.39 28.79
N PHE A 282 3.81 5.47 27.83
CA PHE A 282 2.62 5.44 26.99
C PHE A 282 1.89 4.08 27.07
N PRO A 283 1.44 3.62 28.26
CA PRO A 283 0.86 2.28 28.44
C PRO A 283 -0.48 2.10 27.72
N ASP A 284 -1.23 3.18 27.46
CA ASP A 284 -2.54 3.16 26.79
C ASP A 284 -2.45 3.17 25.28
N TYR A 285 -1.23 3.32 24.72
CA TYR A 285 -0.99 3.37 23.29
C TYR A 285 -0.60 2.01 22.73
N LEU A 286 -0.99 1.76 21.48
CA LEU A 286 -0.49 0.61 20.72
C LEU A 286 0.83 1.01 20.06
N ILE A 287 1.93 0.43 20.51
CA ILE A 287 3.29 0.74 20.06
C ILE A 287 3.80 -0.42 19.22
N PHE A 288 4.31 -0.08 18.02
CA PHE A 288 4.84 -1.03 17.07
C PHE A 288 6.29 -0.69 16.74
N ASP A 289 7.18 -1.67 16.83
CA ASP A 289 8.51 -1.59 16.22
C ASP A 289 8.46 -1.99 14.74
N TYR A 290 8.96 -1.10 13.88
CA TYR A 290 9.05 -1.33 12.43
C TYR A 290 10.46 -1.76 11.99
N ARG A 291 11.38 -2.01 12.93
CA ARG A 291 12.81 -2.26 12.79
C ARG A 291 13.63 -0.99 12.58
N ASN A 292 14.95 -1.10 12.87
CA ASN A 292 15.94 -0.02 12.72
C ASN A 292 15.52 1.25 13.47
N ALA A 293 15.08 1.09 14.71
CA ALA A 293 14.60 2.17 15.59
C ALA A 293 13.51 3.07 14.94
N ARG A 294 12.60 2.44 14.19
CA ARG A 294 11.41 3.06 13.60
C ARG A 294 10.18 2.57 14.32
N PHE A 295 9.35 3.49 14.78
CA PHE A 295 8.20 3.19 15.62
C PHE A 295 6.91 3.78 15.05
N VAL A 296 5.81 3.11 15.33
CA VAL A 296 4.46 3.63 15.04
C VAL A 296 3.62 3.53 16.30
N MET A 297 2.95 4.61 16.65
CA MET A 297 2.03 4.67 17.79
C MET A 297 0.62 4.96 17.32
N PHE A 298 -0.34 4.22 17.86
CA PHE A 298 -1.77 4.48 17.69
C PHE A 298 -2.40 4.75 19.04
N SER A 299 -3.35 5.69 19.08
CA SER A 299 -4.21 5.91 20.23
C SER A 299 -5.60 5.32 19.99
N LYS A 300 -6.30 4.97 21.08
CA LYS A 300 -7.73 4.63 21.07
C LYS A 300 -8.63 5.86 21.09
N GLU A 301 -8.09 6.98 21.57
CA GLU A 301 -8.76 8.26 21.71
C GLU A 301 -8.16 9.27 20.74
N ASP A 302 -8.86 10.36 20.51
CA ASP A 302 -8.31 11.49 19.76
C ASP A 302 -7.30 12.22 20.63
N VAL A 303 -6.06 12.35 20.15
CA VAL A 303 -4.92 12.91 20.90
C VAL A 303 -4.17 13.91 20.04
N ASP A 304 -3.57 14.88 20.70
CA ASP A 304 -2.63 15.80 20.08
C ASP A 304 -1.25 15.14 19.97
N TRP A 305 -0.94 14.67 18.76
CA TRP A 305 0.34 14.00 18.48
C TRP A 305 1.56 14.92 18.64
N HIS A 306 1.38 16.25 18.52
CA HIS A 306 2.49 17.19 18.75
C HIS A 306 2.92 17.15 20.22
N GLN A 307 1.99 17.16 21.15
CA GLN A 307 2.31 17.05 22.59
C GLN A 307 2.98 15.71 22.94
N ILE A 308 2.56 14.62 22.27
CA ILE A 308 3.18 13.32 22.48
C ILE A 308 4.61 13.31 21.94
N TYR A 309 4.82 13.90 20.77
CA TYR A 309 6.14 14.00 20.17
C TYR A 309 7.07 14.90 20.97
N ASP A 310 6.59 16.03 21.49
CA ASP A 310 7.36 16.91 22.37
C ASP A 310 7.91 16.16 23.59
N LYS A 311 7.11 15.31 24.23
CA LYS A 311 7.56 14.46 25.35
C LYS A 311 8.62 13.45 24.93
N ILE A 312 8.47 12.88 23.72
CA ILE A 312 9.47 11.96 23.19
C ILE A 312 10.78 12.71 22.93
N GLN A 313 10.73 13.88 22.27
CA GLN A 313 11.90 14.71 22.02
C GLN A 313 12.60 15.13 23.31
N GLU A 314 11.85 15.59 24.31
CA GLU A 314 12.42 15.96 25.62
C GLU A 314 13.23 14.82 26.23
N ARG A 315 12.75 13.56 26.10
CA ARG A 315 13.51 12.40 26.56
C ARG A 315 14.80 12.18 25.75
N PHE A 316 14.78 12.47 24.45
CA PHE A 316 15.96 12.31 23.58
C PHE A 316 17.02 13.40 23.78
N LEU A 317 16.71 14.51 24.44
CA LEU A 317 17.70 15.50 24.86
C LEU A 317 18.71 14.93 25.90
N SER A 318 18.36 13.83 26.55
CA SER A 318 19.25 13.13 27.50
C SER A 318 19.77 11.83 26.88
N PRO A 319 21.03 11.44 27.14
CA PRO A 319 21.59 10.22 26.57
C PRO A 319 20.82 8.95 26.99
N TRP A 320 20.89 7.94 26.18
CA TRP A 320 20.43 6.60 26.48
C TRP A 320 21.62 5.80 27.05
N VAL A 321 21.58 5.58 28.37
CA VAL A 321 22.74 4.99 29.08
C VAL A 321 22.63 3.46 29.03
N SER A 322 23.50 2.83 28.30
CA SER A 322 23.84 1.41 28.38
C SER A 322 24.97 1.20 29.40
N LYS A 323 25.23 -0.04 29.83
CA LYS A 323 26.19 -0.36 30.90
C LYS A 323 27.53 0.40 30.79
N ASP A 324 28.03 0.60 29.57
CA ASP A 324 29.36 1.12 29.30
C ASP A 324 29.40 2.28 28.29
N THR A 325 28.23 2.76 27.82
CA THR A 325 28.16 3.74 26.73
C THR A 325 26.92 4.64 26.86
N GLU A 326 27.14 5.93 26.67
CA GLU A 326 26.07 6.93 26.50
C GLU A 326 25.78 7.09 25.01
N LEU A 327 24.53 6.88 24.62
CA LEU A 327 24.06 7.03 23.24
C LEU A 327 23.31 8.36 23.13
N TYR A 328 23.84 9.28 22.36
CA TYR A 328 23.19 10.54 21.99
C TYR A 328 22.49 10.33 20.65
N LEU A 329 21.17 10.28 20.69
CA LEU A 329 20.35 9.96 19.54
C LEU A 329 19.31 11.07 19.35
N ASP A 330 19.10 11.45 18.09
CA ASP A 330 18.03 12.37 17.69
C ASP A 330 16.84 11.61 17.11
N VAL A 331 15.67 12.25 17.15
CA VAL A 331 14.41 11.66 16.68
C VAL A 331 13.65 12.63 15.80
N GLY A 332 13.06 12.11 14.73
CA GLY A 332 12.15 12.84 13.88
C GLY A 332 10.80 12.12 13.74
N ALA A 333 9.76 12.87 13.41
CA ALA A 333 8.40 12.33 13.37
C ALA A 333 7.59 12.76 12.14
N SER A 334 6.53 12.00 11.89
CA SER A 334 5.46 12.30 10.95
C SER A 334 4.12 11.83 11.51
N ILE A 335 3.03 12.48 11.14
CA ILE A 335 1.68 12.10 11.53
C ILE A 335 0.95 11.52 10.33
N VAL A 336 0.29 10.37 10.53
CA VAL A 336 -0.66 9.81 9.56
C VAL A 336 -2.07 10.09 10.07
N ASN A 337 -2.87 10.80 9.27
CA ASN A 337 -4.25 11.14 9.60
C ASN A 337 -5.16 10.86 8.38
N LEU A 338 -5.63 9.62 8.28
CA LEU A 338 -6.49 9.16 7.20
C LEU A 338 -7.91 8.91 7.71
N SER A 339 -8.90 9.28 6.91
CA SER A 339 -10.32 8.99 7.19
C SER A 339 -10.62 7.49 7.17
N ALA A 340 -11.82 7.09 7.61
CA ALA A 340 -12.28 5.70 7.59
C ALA A 340 -12.59 5.17 6.17
N LYS A 341 -11.94 5.71 5.14
CA LYS A 341 -12.09 5.25 3.75
C LYS A 341 -11.16 4.06 3.49
N ALA A 342 -11.69 2.98 2.90
CA ALA A 342 -10.87 1.84 2.54
C ALA A 342 -9.87 2.21 1.42
N LEU A 343 -8.60 2.00 1.67
CA LEU A 343 -7.50 2.24 0.73
C LEU A 343 -6.85 0.91 0.33
N PRO A 344 -6.32 0.79 -0.90
CA PRO A 344 -5.48 -0.35 -1.26
C PRO A 344 -4.27 -0.47 -0.31
N TYR A 345 -3.91 -1.70 0.02
CA TYR A 345 -2.81 -1.95 0.97
C TYR A 345 -1.48 -1.33 0.53
N GLU A 346 -1.20 -1.32 -0.78
CA GLU A 346 0.00 -0.70 -1.36
C GLU A 346 0.07 0.81 -1.10
N VAL A 347 -1.09 1.48 -1.09
CA VAL A 347 -1.17 2.92 -0.78
C VAL A 347 -0.85 3.15 0.70
N LEU A 348 -1.43 2.36 1.59
CA LEU A 348 -1.13 2.44 3.03
C LEU A 348 0.35 2.18 3.30
N LEU A 349 0.94 1.13 2.69
CA LEU A 349 2.37 0.86 2.82
C LEU A 349 3.22 2.05 2.38
N ARG A 350 2.84 2.72 1.29
CA ARG A 350 3.58 3.87 0.80
C ARG A 350 3.44 5.07 1.73
N VAL A 351 2.24 5.35 2.25
CA VAL A 351 2.02 6.42 3.26
C VAL A 351 2.95 6.22 4.46
N PHE A 352 2.98 5.02 5.05
CA PHE A 352 3.87 4.74 6.18
C PHE A 352 5.35 4.78 5.81
N SER A 353 5.72 4.28 4.63
CA SER A 353 7.11 4.30 4.16
C SER A 353 7.61 5.74 3.93
N ASP A 354 6.81 6.56 3.25
CA ASP A 354 7.15 7.96 3.00
C ASP A 354 7.17 8.75 4.32
N GLY A 355 6.25 8.43 5.26
CA GLY A 355 6.25 8.97 6.61
C GLY A 355 7.57 8.71 7.35
N PHE A 356 8.12 7.50 7.29
CA PHE A 356 9.43 7.19 7.87
C PHE A 356 10.59 7.90 7.17
N ILE A 357 10.55 8.00 5.83
CA ILE A 357 11.61 8.67 5.06
C ILE A 357 11.66 10.16 5.41
N GLN A 358 10.52 10.80 5.57
CA GLN A 358 10.48 12.22 5.94
C GLN A 358 10.79 12.41 7.43
N ALA A 359 10.30 11.56 8.32
CA ALA A 359 10.69 11.59 9.72
C ALA A 359 12.21 11.51 9.91
N ASP A 360 12.91 10.70 9.09
CA ASP A 360 14.39 10.58 9.14
C ASP A 360 15.13 11.83 8.60
N LYS A 361 14.46 12.69 7.84
CA LYS A 361 15.03 13.91 7.25
C LYS A 361 14.68 15.18 8.02
N THR A 362 13.60 15.15 8.79
CA THR A 362 13.07 16.32 9.47
C THR A 362 13.91 16.64 10.71
N VAL A 363 14.38 17.87 10.83
CA VAL A 363 15.16 18.35 11.98
C VAL A 363 14.28 19.27 12.83
N GLY A 364 14.27 19.06 14.15
CA GLY A 364 13.50 19.90 15.07
C GLY A 364 12.01 19.52 15.18
N ASN A 365 11.15 20.53 15.35
CA ASN A 365 9.73 20.34 15.63
C ASN A 365 8.84 20.27 14.38
N ASP A 366 9.40 20.26 13.18
CA ASP A 366 8.62 20.14 11.96
C ASP A 366 8.08 18.72 11.84
N ILE A 367 6.75 18.60 11.73
CA ILE A 367 6.08 17.31 11.59
C ILE A 367 5.30 17.30 10.28
N ASN A 368 5.63 16.36 9.41
CA ASN A 368 4.89 16.17 8.17
C ASN A 368 3.59 15.40 8.44
N ILE A 369 2.48 15.87 7.86
CA ILE A 369 1.16 15.24 8.00
C ILE A 369 0.81 14.54 6.70
N TYR A 370 0.44 13.27 6.80
CA TYR A 370 0.00 12.40 5.71
C TYR A 370 -1.50 12.17 5.84
N ASP A 371 -2.26 12.85 5.02
CA ASP A 371 -3.72 12.88 5.02
C ASP A 371 -4.34 12.17 3.79
N ASP A 372 -5.64 12.30 3.64
CA ASP A 372 -6.39 11.73 2.53
C ASP A 372 -5.97 12.31 1.16
N ASP A 373 -5.54 13.57 1.11
CA ASP A 373 -5.09 14.20 -0.15
C ASP A 373 -3.77 13.58 -0.60
N PHE A 374 -2.84 13.34 0.31
CA PHE A 374 -1.61 12.62 0.01
C PHE A 374 -1.89 11.18 -0.47
N ALA A 375 -2.80 10.47 0.19
CA ALA A 375 -3.20 9.12 -0.22
C ALA A 375 -3.89 9.13 -1.61
N ALA A 376 -4.70 10.15 -1.91
CA ALA A 376 -5.32 10.34 -3.22
C ALA A 376 -4.25 10.60 -4.31
N GLY A 377 -3.21 11.35 -4.00
CA GLY A 377 -2.05 11.55 -4.90
C GLY A 377 -1.37 10.23 -5.27
N ILE A 378 -1.10 9.35 -4.30
CA ILE A 378 -0.53 8.00 -4.55
C ILE A 378 -1.47 7.15 -5.43
N LEU A 379 -2.78 7.21 -5.19
CA LEU A 379 -3.77 6.51 -6.00
C LEU A 379 -3.77 6.99 -7.45
N ALA A 380 -3.71 8.31 -7.65
CA ALA A 380 -3.63 8.92 -8.97
C ALA A 380 -2.34 8.48 -9.70
N GLU A 381 -1.17 8.55 -9.05
CA GLU A 381 0.11 8.08 -9.58
C GLU A 381 0.06 6.61 -9.99
N SER A 382 -0.54 5.75 -9.16
CA SER A 382 -0.74 4.33 -9.46
C SER A 382 -1.69 4.11 -10.66
N GLY A 383 -2.68 4.97 -10.83
CA GLY A 383 -3.58 5.00 -11.98
C GLY A 383 -2.83 5.34 -13.27
N ILE A 384 -2.00 6.38 -13.22
CA ILE A 384 -1.19 6.84 -14.35
C ILE A 384 -0.17 5.76 -14.75
N LYS A 385 0.51 5.15 -13.77
CA LYS A 385 1.44 4.04 -14.03
C LYS A 385 0.78 2.90 -14.79
N ARG A 386 -0.41 2.47 -14.37
CA ARG A 386 -1.17 1.41 -15.06
C ARG A 386 -1.59 1.83 -16.47
N ALA A 387 -1.98 3.08 -16.68
CA ALA A 387 -2.31 3.61 -17.98
C ALA A 387 -1.08 3.62 -18.92
N LEU A 388 0.08 4.02 -18.40
CA LEU A 388 1.36 3.99 -19.10
C LEU A 388 1.76 2.56 -19.50
N ASP A 389 1.73 1.61 -18.56
CA ASP A 389 2.05 0.21 -18.83
C ASP A 389 1.14 -0.36 -19.94
N LYS A 390 -0.17 -0.11 -19.85
CA LYS A 390 -1.14 -0.53 -20.85
C LYS A 390 -0.91 0.13 -22.22
N ALA A 391 -0.58 1.43 -22.25
CA ALA A 391 -0.29 2.14 -23.49
C ALA A 391 0.95 1.58 -24.18
N ILE A 392 2.00 1.27 -23.41
CA ILE A 392 3.24 0.68 -23.95
C ILE A 392 3.01 -0.74 -24.45
N GLU A 393 2.34 -1.60 -23.67
CA GLU A 393 2.08 -3.01 -24.03
C GLU A 393 1.22 -3.16 -25.29
N ASN A 394 0.25 -2.25 -25.48
CA ASN A 394 -0.67 -2.30 -26.63
C ASN A 394 -0.23 -1.40 -27.81
N ASP A 395 0.99 -0.85 -27.80
CA ASP A 395 1.48 0.13 -28.79
C ASP A 395 0.52 1.34 -28.98
N ALA A 396 -0.14 1.74 -27.89
CA ALA A 396 -1.17 2.77 -27.88
C ALA A 396 -0.66 4.15 -27.44
N VAL A 397 0.65 4.37 -27.40
CA VAL A 397 1.22 5.71 -27.19
C VAL A 397 0.90 6.54 -28.42
N GLU A 398 0.24 7.68 -28.22
CA GLU A 398 -0.10 8.62 -29.28
C GLU A 398 0.99 9.67 -29.45
N VAL A 399 1.20 10.15 -30.67
CA VAL A 399 2.07 11.28 -30.98
C VAL A 399 1.22 12.44 -31.47
N PHE A 400 1.35 13.56 -30.77
CA PHE A 400 0.75 14.82 -31.15
C PHE A 400 1.85 15.72 -31.72
N LEU A 401 1.51 16.57 -32.67
CA LEU A 401 2.43 17.51 -33.30
C LEU A 401 2.05 18.94 -32.95
N GLN A 402 3.03 19.74 -32.51
CA GLN A 402 2.88 21.16 -32.30
C GLN A 402 3.69 21.89 -33.38
N PRO A 403 3.08 22.84 -34.14
CA PRO A 403 3.75 23.51 -35.23
C PRO A 403 4.86 24.45 -34.73
N ILE A 404 5.98 24.46 -35.46
CA ILE A 404 7.09 25.39 -35.36
C ILE A 404 7.05 26.23 -36.63
N VAL A 405 6.92 27.55 -36.46
CA VAL A 405 6.70 28.50 -37.55
C VAL A 405 7.94 29.36 -37.77
N ASP A 406 8.33 29.53 -39.00
CA ASP A 406 9.38 30.48 -39.39
C ASP A 406 8.94 31.91 -39.06
N SER A 407 9.72 32.63 -38.28
CA SER A 407 9.35 33.95 -37.75
C SER A 407 9.24 35.02 -38.83
N ALA A 408 10.03 34.93 -39.89
CA ALA A 408 10.08 35.94 -40.98
C ALA A 408 8.93 35.78 -41.97
N THR A 409 8.61 34.53 -42.33
CA THR A 409 7.61 34.21 -43.35
C THR A 409 6.23 33.88 -42.81
N GLY A 410 6.13 33.50 -41.53
CA GLY A 410 4.91 32.99 -40.90
C GLY A 410 4.50 31.60 -41.39
N LYS A 411 5.34 30.92 -42.18
CA LYS A 411 5.05 29.60 -42.74
C LYS A 411 5.49 28.47 -41.77
N LEU A 412 4.83 27.35 -41.88
CA LEU A 412 5.21 26.13 -41.17
C LEU A 412 6.63 25.69 -41.57
N ALA A 413 7.54 25.54 -40.62
CA ALA A 413 8.91 25.09 -40.82
C ALA A 413 9.12 23.65 -40.28
N GLY A 414 8.71 23.40 -39.06
CA GLY A 414 8.86 22.13 -38.39
C GLY A 414 7.69 21.81 -37.45
N ALA A 415 7.80 20.72 -36.72
CA ALA A 415 6.87 20.40 -35.64
C ALA A 415 7.58 19.67 -34.50
N GLU A 416 7.13 19.91 -33.27
CA GLU A 416 7.56 19.12 -32.12
C GLU A 416 6.62 17.94 -31.90
N ALA A 417 7.21 16.75 -31.70
CA ALA A 417 6.50 15.51 -31.45
C ALA A 417 6.34 15.29 -29.93
N LEU A 418 5.11 15.34 -29.47
CA LEU A 418 4.75 15.28 -28.08
C LEU A 418 3.98 13.98 -27.77
N ALA A 419 4.54 13.15 -26.90
CA ALA A 419 3.89 11.91 -26.47
C ALA A 419 2.58 12.18 -25.70
N ARG A 420 1.57 11.36 -25.94
CA ARG A 420 0.29 11.34 -25.21
C ARG A 420 -0.10 9.91 -24.90
N ILE A 421 -0.66 9.71 -23.71
CA ILE A 421 -1.31 8.45 -23.33
C ILE A 421 -2.73 8.73 -22.85
N ARG A 422 -3.60 7.72 -22.90
CA ARG A 422 -4.97 7.87 -22.42
C ARG A 422 -5.20 7.07 -21.14
N GLY A 423 -5.95 7.68 -20.24
CA GLY A 423 -6.48 7.00 -19.05
C GLY A 423 -7.56 5.97 -19.39
N ASN A 424 -8.00 5.23 -18.38
CA ASN A 424 -9.10 4.27 -18.54
C ASN A 424 -10.44 4.94 -18.90
N ASP A 425 -10.57 6.22 -18.63
CA ASP A 425 -11.71 7.07 -18.98
C ASP A 425 -11.62 7.66 -20.41
N GLY A 426 -10.58 7.30 -21.16
CA GLY A 426 -10.28 7.80 -22.50
C GLY A 426 -9.70 9.20 -22.56
N LYS A 427 -9.56 9.90 -21.43
CA LYS A 427 -8.96 11.24 -21.41
C LYS A 427 -7.45 11.17 -21.55
N ILE A 428 -6.89 12.23 -22.16
CA ILE A 428 -5.44 12.40 -22.31
C ILE A 428 -4.83 12.70 -20.93
N ILE A 429 -3.78 11.96 -20.58
CA ILE A 429 -2.93 12.22 -19.42
C ILE A 429 -1.79 13.14 -19.86
N PRO A 430 -1.57 14.29 -19.20
CA PRO A 430 -0.49 15.22 -19.52
C PRO A 430 0.90 14.57 -19.39
N PRO A 431 1.88 14.88 -20.26
CA PRO A 431 3.25 14.35 -20.21
C PRO A 431 3.94 14.57 -18.87
N GLY A 432 3.78 15.74 -18.26
CA GLY A 432 4.35 16.06 -16.95
C GLY A 432 3.94 15.10 -15.82
N LEU A 433 2.84 14.35 -15.98
CA LEU A 433 2.41 13.37 -15.00
C LEU A 433 2.97 11.95 -15.26
N PHE A 434 3.16 11.55 -16.52
CA PHE A 434 3.59 10.19 -16.82
C PHE A 434 5.07 10.05 -17.19
N ILE A 435 5.72 11.09 -17.72
CA ILE A 435 7.15 11.05 -18.06
C ILE A 435 8.02 10.77 -16.82
N PRO A 436 7.86 11.49 -15.68
CA PRO A 436 8.64 11.20 -14.48
C PRO A 436 8.42 9.77 -13.95
N ILE A 437 7.20 9.23 -14.10
CA ILE A 437 6.89 7.84 -13.74
C ILE A 437 7.61 6.86 -14.70
N ALA A 438 7.60 7.17 -16.00
CA ALA A 438 8.29 6.36 -17.01
C ALA A 438 9.80 6.32 -16.78
N GLU A 439 10.39 7.43 -16.37
CA GLU A 439 11.82 7.54 -16.03
C GLU A 439 12.16 6.72 -14.78
N LYS A 440 11.42 6.91 -13.67
CA LYS A 440 11.63 6.19 -12.41
C LYS A 440 11.54 4.67 -12.55
N ASN A 441 10.71 4.16 -13.45
CA ASN A 441 10.50 2.72 -13.64
C ASN A 441 11.18 2.14 -14.88
N GLY A 442 11.99 2.94 -15.60
CA GLY A 442 12.73 2.54 -16.81
C GLY A 442 11.87 2.34 -18.07
N LYS A 443 10.55 2.63 -18.01
CA LYS A 443 9.63 2.51 -19.15
C LYS A 443 9.83 3.62 -20.19
N ILE A 444 10.56 4.68 -19.85
CA ILE A 444 10.89 5.79 -20.76
C ILE A 444 11.58 5.28 -22.04
N ASN A 445 12.36 4.21 -21.95
CA ASN A 445 13.02 3.61 -23.12
C ASN A 445 12.02 3.01 -24.11
N GLN A 446 10.99 2.29 -23.60
CA GLN A 446 9.96 1.68 -24.44
C GLN A 446 9.02 2.76 -25.00
N LEU A 447 8.67 3.74 -24.19
CA LEU A 447 7.89 4.92 -24.59
C LEU A 447 8.59 5.65 -25.74
N GLY A 448 9.86 6.03 -25.56
CA GLY A 448 10.63 6.77 -26.55
C GLY A 448 10.81 5.98 -27.86
N LYS A 449 11.04 4.67 -27.79
CA LYS A 449 11.08 3.80 -28.99
C LYS A 449 9.77 3.85 -29.78
N GLN A 450 8.61 3.83 -29.12
CA GLN A 450 7.32 3.92 -29.81
C GLN A 450 7.10 5.30 -30.42
N VAL A 451 7.41 6.36 -29.69
CA VAL A 451 7.31 7.75 -30.20
C VAL A 451 8.20 7.93 -31.42
N PHE A 452 9.49 7.59 -31.31
CA PHE A 452 10.45 7.77 -32.39
C PHE A 452 10.06 6.96 -33.64
N ARG A 453 9.65 5.70 -33.47
CA ARG A 453 9.17 4.87 -34.58
C ARG A 453 7.94 5.49 -35.28
N LYS A 454 6.97 6.05 -34.52
CA LYS A 454 5.79 6.71 -35.08
C LYS A 454 6.15 7.99 -35.80
N CYS A 455 7.14 8.75 -35.31
CA CYS A 455 7.69 9.90 -36.02
C CYS A 455 8.35 9.48 -37.35
N CYS A 456 9.17 8.42 -37.37
CA CYS A 456 9.74 7.88 -38.61
C CYS A 456 8.65 7.48 -39.62
N GLN A 457 7.59 6.83 -39.16
CA GLN A 457 6.44 6.44 -40.00
C GLN A 457 5.72 7.66 -40.58
N PHE A 458 5.55 8.72 -39.80
CA PHE A 458 4.94 9.96 -40.29
C PHE A 458 5.84 10.66 -41.29
N VAL A 459 7.14 10.81 -41.04
CA VAL A 459 8.11 11.41 -41.98
C VAL A 459 8.13 10.69 -43.31
N LYS A 460 8.03 9.36 -43.31
CA LYS A 460 7.93 8.55 -44.55
C LYS A 460 6.63 8.80 -45.32
N SER A 461 5.54 9.21 -44.67
CA SER A 461 4.23 9.33 -45.26
C SER A 461 4.09 10.51 -46.25
N SER A 462 3.12 10.42 -47.14
CA SER A 462 2.73 11.55 -48.00
C SER A 462 2.24 12.75 -47.20
N GLY A 463 1.65 12.52 -46.02
CA GLY A 463 1.20 13.56 -45.11
C GLY A 463 2.30 14.55 -44.72
N PHE A 464 3.49 14.05 -44.37
CA PHE A 464 4.64 14.91 -44.05
C PHE A 464 5.03 15.80 -45.23
N LYS A 465 5.11 15.26 -46.45
CA LYS A 465 5.45 16.04 -47.65
C LYS A 465 4.38 17.09 -47.98
N ASN A 466 3.11 16.73 -47.77
CA ASN A 466 1.99 17.61 -48.11
C ASN A 466 1.82 18.79 -47.13
N THR A 467 2.33 18.68 -45.90
CA THR A 467 2.28 19.78 -44.91
C THR A 467 3.39 20.80 -45.08
N GLY A 468 4.42 20.53 -45.89
CA GLY A 468 5.56 21.42 -46.09
C GLY A 468 6.55 21.45 -44.93
N LEU A 469 6.46 20.48 -43.99
CA LEU A 469 7.42 20.33 -42.91
C LEU A 469 8.81 19.97 -43.45
N THR A 470 9.85 20.54 -42.84
CA THR A 470 11.25 20.26 -43.15
C THR A 470 11.92 19.39 -42.09
N PHE A 471 11.40 19.39 -40.86
CA PHE A 471 11.91 18.55 -39.75
C PHE A 471 10.83 18.29 -38.70
N ILE A 472 11.12 17.32 -37.84
CA ILE A 472 10.37 17.02 -36.62
C ILE A 472 11.34 16.95 -35.46
N ASN A 473 11.04 17.65 -34.39
CA ASN A 473 11.75 17.57 -33.12
C ASN A 473 11.17 16.45 -32.24
N VAL A 474 12.05 15.62 -31.65
CA VAL A 474 11.70 14.51 -30.77
C VAL A 474 12.50 14.59 -29.49
N ASN A 475 11.83 14.66 -28.35
CA ASN A 475 12.43 14.69 -27.03
C ASN A 475 13.13 13.38 -26.67
N ILE A 476 14.35 13.45 -26.14
CA ILE A 476 15.13 12.32 -25.62
C ILE A 476 15.44 12.57 -24.14
N SER A 477 14.97 11.67 -23.27
CA SER A 477 15.25 11.74 -21.83
C SER A 477 16.72 11.44 -21.51
N PRO A 478 17.29 12.08 -20.47
CA PRO A 478 18.63 11.78 -19.95
C PRO A 478 18.88 10.29 -19.74
N ILE A 479 17.89 9.57 -19.20
CA ILE A 479 17.97 8.14 -18.95
C ILE A 479 18.14 7.33 -20.24
N GLN A 480 17.60 7.81 -21.36
CA GLN A 480 17.80 7.18 -22.66
C GLN A 480 19.22 7.35 -23.18
N PHE A 481 19.85 8.51 -22.93
CA PHE A 481 21.25 8.73 -23.26
C PHE A 481 22.24 7.84 -22.49
N MET A 482 21.90 7.41 -21.29
CA MET A 482 22.72 6.46 -20.52
C MET A 482 22.77 5.06 -21.12
N ARG A 483 22.00 4.77 -22.18
CA ARG A 483 21.98 3.46 -22.83
C ARG A 483 23.02 3.33 -23.92
N LEU A 484 23.83 2.30 -23.84
CA LEU A 484 24.85 2.01 -24.84
C LEU A 484 24.27 1.65 -26.22
N ASP A 485 23.03 1.12 -26.27
CA ASP A 485 22.34 0.71 -27.51
C ASP A 485 21.44 1.80 -28.13
N LEU A 486 21.48 3.04 -27.61
CA LEU A 486 20.66 4.14 -28.13
C LEU A 486 20.94 4.40 -29.60
N TYR A 487 22.22 4.56 -29.92
CA TYR A 487 22.68 4.84 -31.27
C TYR A 487 22.20 3.75 -32.27
N GLU A 488 22.45 2.48 -31.98
CA GLU A 488 22.04 1.38 -32.83
C GLU A 488 20.51 1.32 -32.99
N THR A 489 19.78 1.57 -31.92
CA THR A 489 18.32 1.57 -31.91
C THR A 489 17.75 2.65 -32.83
N LEU A 490 18.22 3.91 -32.71
CA LEU A 490 17.71 5.03 -33.51
C LEU A 490 18.11 4.88 -34.98
N THR A 491 19.37 4.52 -35.24
CA THR A 491 19.87 4.32 -36.61
C THR A 491 19.06 3.26 -37.34
N LYS A 492 18.84 2.10 -36.69
CA LYS A 492 18.02 1.04 -37.28
C LYS A 492 16.59 1.50 -37.60
N MET A 493 15.96 2.30 -36.76
CA MET A 493 14.60 2.79 -37.02
C MET A 493 14.56 3.74 -38.23
N ILE A 494 15.56 4.58 -38.41
CA ILE A 494 15.72 5.46 -39.59
C ILE A 494 15.90 4.62 -40.85
N GLU A 495 16.79 3.61 -40.81
CA GLU A 495 17.05 2.70 -41.94
C GLU A 495 15.78 1.90 -42.30
N ASP A 496 15.09 1.31 -41.33
CA ASP A 496 13.83 0.56 -41.52
C ASP A 496 12.72 1.44 -42.14
N ALA A 497 12.70 2.71 -41.80
CA ALA A 497 11.77 3.70 -42.39
C ALA A 497 12.23 4.18 -43.78
N ASN A 498 13.50 3.99 -44.17
CA ASN A 498 14.11 4.51 -45.39
C ASN A 498 13.94 6.04 -45.51
N ILE A 499 14.31 6.77 -44.44
CA ILE A 499 14.34 8.22 -44.36
C ILE A 499 15.74 8.71 -44.00
N THR A 500 16.02 9.99 -44.17
CA THR A 500 17.31 10.59 -43.78
C THR A 500 17.26 11.08 -42.32
N PRO A 501 18.33 10.92 -41.52
CA PRO A 501 18.35 11.28 -40.10
C PRO A 501 18.12 12.77 -39.85
N ASP A 502 18.49 13.64 -40.76
CA ASP A 502 18.37 15.10 -40.67
C ASP A 502 16.93 15.64 -40.67
N LEU A 503 15.96 14.78 -40.97
CA LEU A 503 14.53 15.08 -40.87
C LEU A 503 13.97 14.94 -39.45
N ILE A 504 14.72 14.29 -38.55
CA ILE A 504 14.33 14.13 -37.16
C ILE A 504 15.43 14.70 -36.25
N HIS A 505 15.12 15.81 -35.60
CA HIS A 505 16.00 16.44 -34.65
C HIS A 505 15.76 15.90 -33.25
N LEU A 506 16.82 15.67 -32.49
CA LEU A 506 16.76 15.14 -31.13
C LEU A 506 16.84 16.31 -30.14
N GLU A 507 15.80 16.50 -29.34
CA GLU A 507 15.75 17.51 -28.30
C GLU A 507 16.28 16.99 -26.97
N ILE A 508 17.15 17.77 -26.33
CA ILE A 508 17.80 17.48 -25.06
C ILE A 508 17.66 18.71 -24.17
N THR A 509 17.17 18.52 -22.95
CA THR A 509 17.05 19.63 -21.98
C THR A 509 18.40 20.00 -21.39
N GLU A 510 18.53 21.24 -20.94
CA GLU A 510 19.73 21.76 -20.29
C GLU A 510 20.15 20.94 -19.06
N GLU A 511 19.19 20.56 -18.20
CA GLU A 511 19.42 19.75 -16.99
C GLU A 511 19.93 18.34 -17.28
N SER A 512 19.69 17.85 -18.48
CA SER A 512 20.10 16.49 -18.91
C SER A 512 21.61 16.30 -19.00
N MET A 513 22.38 17.36 -19.01
CA MET A 513 23.81 17.36 -19.33
C MET A 513 24.73 17.04 -18.12
N ILE A 514 24.28 16.19 -17.18
CA ILE A 514 25.00 15.95 -15.89
C ILE A 514 26.19 14.99 -16.07
N ASP A 515 26.10 13.96 -16.93
CA ASP A 515 27.20 13.01 -17.18
C ASP A 515 27.91 13.32 -18.51
N GLU A 516 28.99 14.12 -18.42
CA GLU A 516 29.64 14.74 -19.59
C GLU A 516 30.18 13.75 -20.61
N LEU A 517 30.93 12.74 -20.17
CA LEU A 517 31.73 11.92 -21.10
C LEU A 517 30.90 10.96 -21.96
N LEU A 518 29.91 10.29 -21.36
CA LEU A 518 29.07 9.33 -22.08
C LEU A 518 28.15 10.05 -23.06
N MET A 519 27.59 11.18 -22.61
CA MET A 519 26.67 11.98 -23.39
C MET A 519 27.34 12.64 -24.59
N GLU A 520 28.52 13.26 -24.41
CA GLU A 520 29.31 13.84 -25.51
C GLU A 520 29.62 12.79 -26.57
N LYS A 521 30.06 11.58 -26.18
CA LYS A 521 30.35 10.48 -27.09
C LYS A 521 29.10 10.01 -27.88
N GLN A 522 27.94 9.94 -27.22
CA GLN A 522 26.68 9.58 -27.87
C GLN A 522 26.25 10.64 -28.89
N ILE A 523 26.32 11.93 -28.51
CA ILE A 523 25.99 13.06 -29.40
C ILE A 523 26.92 13.05 -30.61
N GLU A 524 28.24 12.94 -30.42
CA GLU A 524 29.21 12.87 -31.51
C GLU A 524 28.90 11.70 -32.45
N THR A 525 28.63 10.52 -31.89
CA THR A 525 28.35 9.31 -32.70
C THR A 525 27.07 9.49 -33.54
N LEU A 526 26.01 10.03 -32.97
CA LEU A 526 24.75 10.28 -33.66
C LEU A 526 24.87 11.42 -34.68
N THR A 527 25.63 12.49 -34.38
CA THR A 527 25.90 13.58 -35.30
C THR A 527 26.67 13.10 -36.54
N ASN A 528 27.67 12.24 -36.34
CA ASN A 528 28.42 11.62 -37.44
C ASN A 528 27.56 10.75 -38.39
N LYS A 529 26.38 10.32 -37.91
CA LYS A 529 25.37 9.61 -38.71
C LYS A 529 24.30 10.52 -39.31
N GLY A 530 24.39 11.82 -39.09
CA GLY A 530 23.50 12.84 -39.67
C GLY A 530 22.34 13.28 -38.80
N PHE A 531 22.24 12.78 -37.56
CA PHE A 531 21.26 13.34 -36.62
C PHE A 531 21.63 14.76 -36.22
N LYS A 532 20.62 15.61 -36.00
CA LYS A 532 20.75 16.95 -35.52
C LYS A 532 20.22 17.10 -34.11
N PHE A 533 20.86 17.92 -33.32
CA PHE A 533 20.50 18.14 -31.91
C PHE A 533 19.97 19.55 -31.67
N VAL A 534 18.97 19.65 -30.84
CA VAL A 534 18.32 20.87 -30.37
C VAL A 534 18.45 20.97 -28.86
N LEU A 535 18.89 22.07 -28.33
CA LEU A 535 18.87 22.36 -26.91
C LEU A 535 17.50 22.86 -26.50
N ASP A 536 16.87 22.18 -25.58
CA ASP A 536 15.54 22.53 -25.06
C ASP A 536 15.60 23.15 -23.66
N ASP A 537 14.54 23.86 -23.25
CA ASP A 537 14.38 24.50 -21.95
C ASP A 537 15.52 25.48 -21.56
N TYR A 538 16.11 26.18 -22.51
CA TYR A 538 17.19 27.16 -22.21
C TYR A 538 16.70 28.23 -21.25
N GLY A 539 17.43 28.35 -20.10
CA GLY A 539 17.23 29.35 -19.06
C GLY A 539 16.51 28.88 -17.82
N LYS A 540 16.10 27.60 -17.74
CA LYS A 540 15.63 27.02 -16.50
C LYS A 540 16.76 26.56 -15.56
N GLY A 541 17.97 26.40 -16.11
CA GLY A 541 19.13 25.86 -15.39
C GLY A 541 20.33 26.79 -15.33
N TYR A 542 21.49 26.26 -14.96
CA TYR A 542 22.77 26.97 -14.99
C TYR A 542 23.48 26.74 -16.32
N SER A 543 23.19 27.55 -17.34
CA SER A 543 23.81 27.41 -18.64
C SER A 543 25.31 27.67 -18.59
N ASN A 544 26.10 26.67 -18.94
CA ASN A 544 27.53 26.85 -19.17
C ASN A 544 27.78 27.12 -20.65
N MET A 545 28.00 28.40 -21.00
CA MET A 545 28.28 28.84 -22.37
C MET A 545 29.41 28.08 -23.04
N ALA A 546 30.45 27.68 -22.28
CA ALA A 546 31.56 26.89 -22.82
C ALA A 546 31.10 25.50 -23.33
N ARG A 547 30.05 24.98 -22.78
CA ARG A 547 29.45 23.68 -23.12
C ARG A 547 28.60 23.77 -24.39
N LEU A 548 27.83 24.87 -24.56
CA LEU A 548 27.08 25.12 -25.79
C LEU A 548 28.00 25.17 -27.01
N HIS A 549 29.21 25.73 -26.88
CA HIS A 549 30.18 25.77 -27.97
C HIS A 549 30.83 24.40 -28.31
N ARG A 550 30.84 23.47 -27.41
CA ARG A 550 31.43 22.13 -27.66
C ARG A 550 30.45 21.12 -28.24
N THR A 551 29.15 21.30 -27.92
CA THR A 551 28.10 20.37 -28.38
C THR A 551 27.54 20.85 -29.74
N PRO A 552 27.37 19.97 -30.74
CA PRO A 552 26.93 20.32 -32.08
C PRO A 552 25.41 20.57 -32.17
N PHE A 553 24.89 21.47 -31.33
CA PHE A 553 23.51 21.92 -31.45
C PHE A 553 23.33 22.78 -32.72
N ILE A 554 22.16 22.62 -33.34
CA ILE A 554 21.77 23.48 -34.49
C ILE A 554 20.75 24.55 -34.10
N ASN A 555 20.04 24.34 -33.01
CA ASN A 555 18.97 25.21 -32.52
C ASN A 555 18.95 25.26 -31.00
N ILE A 556 18.58 26.40 -30.45
CA ILE A 556 18.33 26.66 -29.02
C ILE A 556 16.88 27.08 -28.86
N LYS A 557 16.12 26.37 -28.03
CA LYS A 557 14.74 26.70 -27.68
C LYS A 557 14.74 27.52 -26.39
N LEU A 558 14.28 28.73 -26.44
CA LEU A 558 14.09 29.62 -25.29
C LEU A 558 12.84 29.17 -24.54
N ASP A 559 12.98 28.83 -23.27
CA ASP A 559 11.83 28.43 -22.45
C ASP A 559 10.80 29.56 -22.34
N MET A 560 9.54 29.19 -22.26
CA MET A 560 8.43 30.13 -22.17
C MET A 560 8.55 31.13 -21.03
N SER A 561 9.19 30.76 -19.91
CA SER A 561 9.36 31.66 -18.75
C SER A 561 10.21 32.88 -19.11
N ILE A 562 11.31 32.68 -19.84
CA ILE A 562 12.18 33.78 -20.33
C ILE A 562 11.45 34.60 -21.37
N VAL A 563 10.75 33.95 -22.31
CA VAL A 563 10.00 34.64 -23.36
C VAL A 563 8.90 35.52 -22.74
N TRP A 564 8.17 35.01 -21.77
CA TRP A 564 7.11 35.77 -21.07
C TRP A 564 7.67 36.90 -20.22
N ASP A 565 8.77 36.66 -19.50
CA ASP A 565 9.42 37.71 -18.70
C ASP A 565 9.87 38.86 -19.59
N TYR A 566 10.59 38.59 -20.68
CA TYR A 566 11.00 39.61 -21.64
C TYR A 566 9.79 40.31 -22.28
N CYS A 567 8.74 39.61 -22.66
CA CYS A 567 7.56 40.23 -23.26
C CYS A 567 6.84 41.17 -22.29
N ASN A 568 6.83 40.83 -20.99
CA ASN A 568 6.23 41.69 -19.95
C ASN A 568 7.16 42.84 -19.52
N ASN A 569 8.47 42.59 -19.43
CA ASN A 569 9.48 43.54 -18.95
C ASN A 569 10.70 43.52 -19.89
N PRO A 570 10.59 44.16 -21.08
CA PRO A 570 11.69 44.14 -22.04
C PRO A 570 12.98 44.76 -21.48
N ASP A 571 14.08 44.04 -21.61
CA ASP A 571 15.41 44.44 -21.22
C ASP A 571 16.42 44.28 -22.39
N ALA A 572 17.71 44.50 -22.14
CA ALA A 572 18.74 44.32 -23.14
C ALA A 572 19.41 42.93 -23.08
N ILE A 573 19.08 42.08 -22.08
CA ILE A 573 19.78 40.80 -21.85
C ILE A 573 19.39 39.81 -22.94
N LEU A 574 18.12 39.48 -23.05
CA LEU A 574 17.65 38.48 -24.02
C LEU A 574 17.98 38.83 -25.48
N PRO A 575 17.80 40.10 -25.98
CA PRO A 575 18.24 40.45 -27.31
C PRO A 575 19.73 40.24 -27.56
N ASN A 576 20.59 40.55 -26.57
CA ASN A 576 22.03 40.36 -26.69
C ASN A 576 22.39 38.86 -26.71
N GLU A 577 21.73 38.02 -25.90
CA GLU A 577 21.91 36.58 -25.93
C GLU A 577 21.50 35.98 -27.28
N VAL A 578 20.31 36.32 -27.78
CA VAL A 578 19.83 35.89 -29.10
C VAL A 578 20.80 36.32 -30.21
N SER A 579 21.29 37.55 -30.16
CA SER A 579 22.30 38.07 -31.11
C SER A 579 23.62 37.28 -31.03
N ALA A 580 24.09 36.98 -29.83
CA ALA A 580 25.31 36.16 -29.63
C ALA A 580 25.15 34.75 -30.20
N PHE A 581 24.02 34.11 -29.94
CA PHE A 581 23.74 32.76 -30.46
C PHE A 581 23.62 32.74 -31.98
N THR A 582 22.88 33.67 -32.55
CA THR A 582 22.72 33.75 -34.02
C THR A 582 24.03 34.06 -34.74
N THR A 583 24.88 34.92 -34.15
CA THR A 583 26.21 35.22 -34.67
C THR A 583 27.14 34.02 -34.66
N THR A 584 26.96 33.12 -33.70
CA THR A 584 27.71 31.84 -33.60
C THR A 584 27.13 30.72 -34.43
N GLY A 585 26.03 30.96 -35.16
CA GLY A 585 25.46 30.05 -36.14
C GLY A 585 24.28 29.19 -35.63
N PHE A 586 23.78 29.44 -34.41
CA PHE A 586 22.58 28.78 -33.94
C PHE A 586 21.31 29.43 -34.50
N THR A 587 20.31 28.63 -34.81
CA THR A 587 18.94 29.13 -34.97
C THR A 587 18.26 29.17 -33.59
N ILE A 588 17.31 30.07 -33.38
CA ILE A 588 16.64 30.27 -32.10
C ILE A 588 15.14 30.03 -32.25
N THR A 589 14.57 29.20 -31.40
CA THR A 589 13.13 28.99 -31.30
C THR A 589 12.62 29.64 -30.01
N ALA A 590 11.64 30.55 -30.12
CA ALA A 590 10.95 31.10 -28.94
C ALA A 590 9.68 30.30 -28.66
N GLU A 591 9.59 29.76 -27.44
CA GLU A 591 8.44 28.96 -26.98
C GLU A 591 7.39 29.82 -26.26
N GLY A 592 6.21 29.26 -26.06
CA GLY A 592 5.16 29.87 -25.26
C GLY A 592 4.53 31.10 -25.89
N ILE A 593 4.54 31.24 -27.22
CA ILE A 593 3.90 32.36 -27.94
C ILE A 593 2.38 32.21 -27.83
N GLU A 594 1.73 33.16 -27.18
CA GLU A 594 0.28 33.17 -26.97
C GLU A 594 -0.49 34.21 -27.80
N ASP A 595 0.18 35.27 -28.24
CA ASP A 595 -0.43 36.34 -29.03
C ASP A 595 0.50 36.90 -30.09
N GLU A 596 -0.04 37.84 -30.91
CA GLU A 596 0.67 38.47 -32.00
C GLU A 596 1.76 39.44 -31.51
N ASP A 597 1.58 40.10 -30.37
CA ASP A 597 2.57 41.03 -29.82
C ASP A 597 3.83 40.27 -29.36
N MET A 598 3.66 39.15 -28.71
CA MET A 598 4.76 38.26 -28.36
C MET A 598 5.49 37.77 -29.61
N ALA A 599 4.75 37.31 -30.61
CA ALA A 599 5.33 36.87 -31.89
C ALA A 599 6.16 37.98 -32.57
N ARG A 600 5.66 39.21 -32.55
CA ARG A 600 6.34 40.39 -33.08
C ARG A 600 7.63 40.70 -32.31
N LYS A 601 7.56 40.75 -30.97
CA LYS A 601 8.72 41.02 -30.10
C LYS A 601 9.84 39.99 -30.29
N MET A 602 9.51 38.71 -30.33
CA MET A 602 10.51 37.65 -30.54
C MET A 602 11.12 37.69 -31.94
N ARG A 603 10.36 38.07 -32.96
CA ARG A 603 10.87 38.29 -34.31
C ARG A 603 11.85 39.49 -34.35
N GLU A 604 11.50 40.60 -33.67
CA GLU A 604 12.32 41.81 -33.62
C GLU A 604 13.68 41.59 -32.98
N ILE A 605 13.78 40.70 -31.95
CA ILE A 605 15.06 40.38 -31.33
C ILE A 605 15.87 39.31 -32.10
N GLY A 606 15.32 38.74 -33.18
CA GLY A 606 16.04 37.87 -34.09
C GLY A 606 15.80 36.36 -33.89
N CYS A 607 14.74 35.95 -33.19
CA CYS A 607 14.36 34.55 -33.12
C CYS A 607 13.99 34.00 -34.51
N THR A 608 14.55 32.84 -34.89
CA THR A 608 14.37 32.19 -36.19
C THR A 608 13.01 31.52 -36.29
N TYR A 609 12.60 30.85 -35.24
CA TYR A 609 11.35 30.11 -35.18
C TYR A 609 10.50 30.52 -33.97
N LEU A 610 9.20 30.33 -34.10
CA LEU A 610 8.21 30.65 -33.08
C LEU A 610 7.32 29.43 -32.86
N GLN A 611 7.04 29.12 -31.60
CA GLN A 611 6.18 28.00 -31.19
C GLN A 611 5.26 28.43 -30.04
N GLY A 612 3.97 28.13 -30.11
CA GLY A 612 3.05 28.47 -29.04
C GLY A 612 1.58 28.29 -29.41
N TYR A 613 0.71 28.54 -28.46
CA TYR A 613 -0.74 28.36 -28.63
C TYR A 613 -1.36 29.41 -29.57
N TYR A 614 -0.69 30.49 -29.80
CA TYR A 614 -1.07 31.45 -30.83
C TYR A 614 -1.21 30.78 -32.20
N TYR A 615 -0.29 29.87 -32.56
CA TYR A 615 -0.34 29.14 -33.83
C TYR A 615 -1.23 27.89 -33.74
N SER A 616 -0.96 27.05 -32.78
CA SER A 616 -1.80 25.87 -32.47
C SER A 616 -1.40 25.20 -31.18
N ARG A 617 -2.40 24.60 -30.49
CA ARG A 617 -2.13 23.56 -29.51
C ARG A 617 -1.62 22.29 -30.21
N PRO A 618 -0.94 21.38 -29.51
CA PRO A 618 -0.56 20.09 -30.08
C PRO A 618 -1.78 19.34 -30.63
N LEU A 619 -1.70 18.83 -31.85
CA LEU A 619 -2.76 18.11 -32.55
C LEU A 619 -2.34 16.66 -32.83
N PRO A 620 -3.27 15.69 -32.81
CA PRO A 620 -3.02 14.35 -33.34
C PRO A 620 -2.50 14.45 -34.79
N ILE A 621 -1.61 13.53 -35.21
CA ILE A 621 -0.99 13.55 -36.56
C ILE A 621 -2.04 13.73 -37.68
N LYS A 622 -3.18 13.06 -37.57
CA LYS A 622 -4.26 13.15 -38.56
C LYS A 622 -4.80 14.59 -38.68
N GLU A 623 -5.17 15.18 -37.56
CA GLU A 623 -5.72 16.54 -37.50
C GLU A 623 -4.68 17.60 -37.92
N PHE A 624 -3.40 17.35 -37.60
CA PHE A 624 -2.30 18.20 -38.02
C PHE A 624 -2.16 18.19 -39.57
N ILE A 625 -2.21 17.00 -40.18
CA ILE A 625 -2.17 16.90 -41.66
C ILE A 625 -3.39 17.63 -42.27
N GLU A 626 -4.60 17.40 -41.76
CA GLU A 626 -5.82 18.05 -42.26
C GLU A 626 -5.73 19.57 -42.18
N LYS A 627 -5.17 20.12 -41.08
CA LYS A 627 -5.02 21.57 -40.88
C LYS A 627 -3.98 22.21 -41.79
N TYR A 628 -2.86 21.52 -42.08
CA TYR A 628 -1.70 22.11 -42.74
C TYR A 628 -1.42 21.61 -44.16
N SER A 629 -2.12 20.59 -44.67
CA SER A 629 -1.94 20.09 -46.05
C SER A 629 -2.50 21.01 -47.13
N CYS A 630 -3.24 22.03 -46.78
CA CYS A 630 -3.89 22.97 -47.75
C CYS A 630 -3.25 24.36 -47.75
N GLN A 631 -2.14 24.54 -47.05
CA GLN A 631 -1.36 25.78 -47.09
C GLN A 631 -0.17 25.61 -48.03
#